data_28e1fcf9033c0e45018c78a0187713a0
#
_entry.id   28e1fcf9033c0e45018c78a0187713a0
#
_cell.length_a   1.000
_cell.length_b   1.000
_cell.length_c   1.000
_cell.angle_alpha   90.00
_cell.angle_beta   90.00
_cell.angle_gamma   90.00
#
_symmetry.space_group_name_H-M   'P 1'
#
loop_
_entity.id
_entity.type
_entity.pdbx_description
1 polymer ?
#
loop_
_entity_poly.entity_id
_entity_poly.type
_entity_poly.pdbx_seq_one_letter_code
_entity_poly.pdbx_strand_id
1 'polypeptide(L)'
;MKKFKRTVTFFLALCLTLGLSVTSASASTFIDAHGNEIELDDSLEAYSSVALSGANDAARKGETNLGDLWTDALRWFAVSGRINEYFDEDDIAAGNTKVDVDADHIVALWNGGNLRADIAEGKFGAAELAGVLPYPNKAAVVYMSGAQLLETLEAAAQGLPYSEASAGACASFMQVSGLKYSVNAGKAFDKGEVYKEPWSKANSVQRVSIESVNGKAFDAAATYAVITSNANFNGMDSSYVFKAAAEANEKSAITTAVVRDIVWMYIDEQLENIVGEAYAAPQGRITVTATEQPAAPIQPAKPADSGEVFQCSEYIVVRGDSLWKIASKVYGSGSLWGKIFRANPQIKDASMIYVGQKLVIPAN
;
A
#
# COMPACT_ATOMS: atom_id res chain seq x y z
N MET A 1 -19.45 -30.84 -14.41
CA MET A 1 -18.36 -30.38 -13.51
C MET A 1 -18.88 -29.18 -12.75
N LYS A 2 -19.23 -29.34 -11.46
CA LYS A 2 -19.85 -28.30 -10.64
C LYS A 2 -18.74 -27.45 -10.01
N LYS A 3 -18.70 -26.16 -10.35
CA LYS A 3 -17.82 -25.16 -9.69
C LYS A 3 -18.38 -24.90 -8.29
N PHE A 4 -17.56 -25.17 -7.26
CA PHE A 4 -17.85 -24.76 -5.89
C PHE A 4 -17.65 -23.25 -5.76
N LYS A 5 -18.72 -22.52 -5.55
CA LYS A 5 -18.66 -21.14 -5.07
C LYS A 5 -18.47 -21.20 -3.55
N ARG A 6 -17.33 -20.78 -3.04
CA ARG A 6 -17.17 -20.49 -1.61
C ARG A 6 -17.71 -19.09 -1.36
N THR A 7 -18.90 -19.03 -0.79
CA THR A 7 -19.48 -17.79 -0.24
C THR A 7 -19.00 -17.68 1.20
N VAL A 8 -18.12 -16.73 1.49
CA VAL A 8 -17.73 -16.40 2.87
C VAL A 8 -18.74 -15.37 3.37
N THR A 9 -19.74 -15.83 4.12
CA THR A 9 -20.71 -14.97 4.79
C THR A 9 -20.25 -14.78 6.23
N PHE A 10 -19.80 -13.57 6.56
CA PHE A 10 -19.50 -13.19 7.94
C PHE A 10 -20.80 -13.00 8.72
N PHE A 11 -21.13 -13.96 9.56
CA PHE A 11 -22.16 -13.79 10.60
C PHE A 11 -21.47 -13.67 11.97
N LEU A 12 -21.54 -12.49 12.56
CA LEU A 12 -21.31 -12.32 13.99
C LEU A 12 -22.64 -12.70 14.68
N ALA A 13 -22.77 -13.95 15.10
CA ALA A 13 -23.89 -14.41 15.91
C ALA A 13 -23.42 -14.94 17.25
N LEU A 14 -24.00 -14.34 18.26
CA LEU A 14 -24.02 -14.66 19.68
C LEU A 14 -24.12 -16.18 19.93
N CYS A 15 -23.16 -16.73 20.69
CA CYS A 15 -23.14 -18.11 21.14
C CYS A 15 -24.33 -18.43 22.04
N LEU A 16 -25.13 -19.40 21.65
CA LEU A 16 -25.93 -20.24 22.55
C LEU A 16 -25.58 -21.70 22.25
N THR A 17 -25.19 -22.37 23.31
CA THR A 17 -24.70 -23.75 23.43
C THR A 17 -25.60 -24.78 22.80
N LEU A 18 -25.08 -25.55 21.85
CA LEU A 18 -25.49 -26.93 21.58
C LEU A 18 -24.29 -27.69 20.99
N GLY A 19 -23.90 -28.80 21.63
CA GLY A 19 -22.73 -29.59 21.29
C GLY A 19 -22.81 -30.14 19.86
N LEU A 20 -21.92 -29.67 19.03
CA LEU A 20 -21.52 -30.23 17.75
C LEU A 20 -20.04 -30.54 17.81
N SER A 21 -19.67 -31.77 17.55
CA SER A 21 -18.29 -32.21 17.40
C SER A 21 -17.58 -31.35 16.36
N VAL A 22 -16.70 -30.50 16.81
CA VAL A 22 -15.78 -29.74 15.97
C VAL A 22 -14.80 -30.74 15.39
N THR A 23 -14.91 -31.01 14.08
CA THR A 23 -13.80 -31.61 13.34
C THR A 23 -12.64 -30.62 13.44
N SER A 24 -11.53 -31.05 14.02
CA SER A 24 -10.32 -30.28 14.16
C SER A 24 -9.92 -29.71 12.80
N ALA A 25 -9.90 -28.37 12.68
CA ALA A 25 -9.19 -27.69 11.62
C ALA A 25 -7.72 -28.15 11.66
N SER A 26 -7.14 -28.45 10.54
CA SER A 26 -5.73 -28.83 10.47
C SER A 26 -4.91 -27.57 10.69
N ALA A 27 -4.14 -27.54 11.76
CA ALA A 27 -3.18 -26.47 11.98
C ALA A 27 -2.09 -26.52 10.89
N SER A 28 -1.79 -25.38 10.27
CA SER A 28 -0.64 -25.25 9.39
C SER A 28 0.59 -24.92 10.23
N THR A 29 1.70 -25.59 9.99
CA THR A 29 2.98 -25.30 10.66
C THR A 29 3.95 -24.68 9.68
N PHE A 30 4.74 -23.70 10.13
CA PHE A 30 5.86 -23.15 9.39
C PHE A 30 7.06 -22.90 10.31
N ILE A 31 8.24 -22.76 9.73
CA ILE A 31 9.48 -22.43 10.46
C ILE A 31 9.74 -20.92 10.30
N ASP A 32 9.79 -20.20 11.42
CA ASP A 32 10.10 -18.77 11.42
C ASP A 32 11.58 -18.47 11.06
N ALA A 33 11.93 -17.19 10.96
CA ALA A 33 13.29 -16.76 10.64
C ALA A 33 14.35 -17.18 11.69
N HIS A 34 13.90 -17.54 12.90
CA HIS A 34 14.73 -17.99 14.01
C HIS A 34 14.81 -19.52 14.12
N GLY A 35 14.11 -20.26 13.21
CA GLY A 35 14.10 -21.71 13.20
C GLY A 35 13.08 -22.33 14.17
N ASN A 36 12.14 -21.54 14.70
CA ASN A 36 11.06 -22.05 15.54
C ASN A 36 9.92 -22.58 14.67
N GLU A 37 9.34 -23.71 15.09
CA GLU A 37 8.12 -24.24 14.49
C GLU A 37 6.91 -23.49 15.07
N ILE A 38 6.15 -22.81 14.19
CA ILE A 38 4.96 -22.05 14.54
C ILE A 38 3.74 -22.79 13.98
N GLU A 39 2.81 -23.09 14.87
CA GLU A 39 1.54 -23.71 14.54
C GLU A 39 0.45 -22.63 14.51
N LEU A 40 -0.23 -22.47 13.36
CA LEU A 40 -1.36 -21.57 13.19
C LEU A 40 -2.66 -22.37 13.21
N ASP A 41 -3.62 -21.91 13.98
CA ASP A 41 -4.98 -22.40 13.92
C ASP A 41 -5.70 -21.78 12.71
N ASP A 42 -6.30 -22.59 11.85
CA ASP A 42 -7.02 -22.15 10.63
C ASP A 42 -8.19 -21.17 10.90
N SER A 43 -8.48 -20.85 12.15
CA SER A 43 -9.57 -19.97 12.57
C SER A 43 -9.14 -18.51 12.75
N LEU A 44 -8.55 -17.87 11.73
CA LEU A 44 -8.20 -16.42 11.77
C LEU A 44 -6.98 -16.05 12.63
N GLU A 45 -5.93 -16.84 12.55
CA GLU A 45 -4.61 -16.49 13.05
C GLU A 45 -3.64 -16.22 11.90
N ALA A 46 -2.80 -15.22 12.08
CA ALA A 46 -1.62 -14.96 11.25
C ALA A 46 -0.39 -14.81 12.16
N TYR A 47 0.78 -14.84 11.57
CA TYR A 47 2.03 -14.62 12.27
C TYR A 47 2.80 -13.47 11.62
N SER A 48 3.33 -12.57 12.45
CA SER A 48 4.29 -11.58 11.99
C SER A 48 5.67 -11.92 12.55
N SER A 49 6.65 -12.12 11.65
CA SER A 49 8.05 -12.31 12.04
C SER A 49 8.76 -11.00 12.39
N VAL A 50 8.05 -9.88 12.31
CA VAL A 50 8.56 -8.53 12.53
C VAL A 50 7.54 -7.69 13.29
N ALA A 51 7.99 -6.76 14.12
CA ALA A 51 7.09 -5.78 14.71
C ALA A 51 6.60 -4.80 13.63
N LEU A 52 5.28 -4.61 13.54
CA LEU A 52 4.66 -3.67 12.62
C LEU A 52 4.28 -2.40 13.39
N SER A 53 4.99 -1.33 13.12
CA SER A 53 4.79 -0.05 13.78
C SER A 53 4.04 0.93 12.88
N GLY A 54 3.06 1.59 13.43
CA GLY A 54 2.21 2.52 12.69
C GLY A 54 1.29 3.33 13.60
N ALA A 55 1.28 3.00 14.90
CA ALA A 55 0.40 3.66 15.85
C ALA A 55 0.61 5.17 15.89
N ASN A 56 -0.51 5.88 15.79
CA ASN A 56 -0.63 7.32 16.05
C ASN A 56 0.49 8.18 15.42
N ASP A 57 1.50 8.51 16.24
CA ASP A 57 2.50 9.50 15.86
C ASP A 57 3.48 9.04 14.79
N ALA A 58 3.82 7.75 14.73
CA ALA A 58 4.75 7.24 13.73
C ALA A 58 4.20 7.45 12.31
N ALA A 59 2.99 6.98 12.05
CA ALA A 59 2.33 7.08 10.74
C ALA A 59 1.92 8.52 10.36
N ARG A 60 1.97 9.47 11.33
CA ARG A 60 1.72 10.90 11.10
C ARG A 60 2.97 11.70 10.76
N LYS A 61 4.17 11.10 10.96
CA LYS A 61 5.47 11.76 10.79
C LYS A 61 6.19 11.35 9.52
N GLY A 62 5.94 10.14 9.06
CA GLY A 62 6.65 9.53 7.94
C GLY A 62 6.06 8.17 7.58
N GLU A 63 6.79 7.46 6.75
CA GLU A 63 6.46 6.10 6.34
C GLU A 63 6.59 5.12 7.49
N THR A 64 5.69 4.15 7.55
CA THR A 64 5.75 3.06 8.51
C THR A 64 5.50 1.72 7.83
N ASN A 65 6.12 0.65 8.33
CA ASN A 65 5.95 -0.68 7.77
C ASN A 65 4.51 -1.21 7.90
N LEU A 66 3.77 -0.82 8.95
CA LEU A 66 2.34 -1.12 9.06
C LEU A 66 1.53 -0.32 8.02
N GLY A 67 1.90 0.94 7.76
CA GLY A 67 1.32 1.75 6.70
C GLY A 67 1.55 1.15 5.31
N ASP A 68 2.74 0.60 5.09
CA ASP A 68 3.08 -0.12 3.85
C ASP A 68 2.22 -1.36 3.67
N LEU A 69 2.12 -2.23 4.69
CA LEU A 69 1.27 -3.42 4.68
C LEU A 69 -0.19 -3.06 4.38
N TRP A 70 -0.70 -2.01 5.05
CA TRP A 70 -2.08 -1.56 4.92
C TRP A 70 -2.40 -1.07 3.52
N THR A 71 -1.52 -0.26 2.96
CA THR A 71 -1.71 0.29 1.61
C THR A 71 -1.42 -0.73 0.52
N ASP A 72 -0.52 -1.69 0.75
CA ASP A 72 -0.31 -2.82 -0.17
C ASP A 72 -1.55 -3.69 -0.28
N ALA A 73 -2.23 -3.97 0.84
CA ALA A 73 -3.48 -4.71 0.84
C ALA A 73 -4.58 -3.99 0.03
N LEU A 74 -4.73 -2.68 0.21
CA LEU A 74 -5.70 -1.88 -0.54
C LEU A 74 -5.38 -1.87 -2.05
N ARG A 75 -4.12 -1.67 -2.41
CA ARG A 75 -3.72 -1.67 -3.81
C ARG A 75 -3.88 -3.05 -4.44
N TRP A 76 -3.46 -4.12 -3.75
CA TRP A 76 -3.66 -5.50 -4.19
C TRP A 76 -5.13 -5.81 -4.45
N PHE A 77 -6.02 -5.41 -3.55
CA PHE A 77 -7.46 -5.61 -3.67
C PHE A 77 -8.02 -5.07 -4.99
N ALA A 78 -7.52 -3.92 -5.46
CA ALA A 78 -7.90 -3.35 -6.74
C ALA A 78 -7.19 -4.00 -7.94
N VAL A 79 -5.85 -4.20 -7.85
CA VAL A 79 -5.05 -4.76 -8.95
C VAL A 79 -5.40 -6.22 -9.24
N SER A 80 -5.75 -7.00 -8.22
CA SER A 80 -6.20 -8.38 -8.38
C SER A 80 -7.62 -8.50 -8.98
N GLY A 81 -8.34 -7.39 -9.04
CA GLY A 81 -9.74 -7.36 -9.46
C GLY A 81 -10.75 -7.81 -8.38
N ARG A 82 -10.27 -8.13 -7.16
CA ARG A 82 -11.15 -8.50 -6.04
C ARG A 82 -12.17 -7.41 -5.71
N ILE A 83 -11.79 -6.16 -5.79
CA ILE A 83 -12.66 -5.00 -5.56
C ILE A 83 -13.93 -5.02 -6.41
N ASN A 84 -13.89 -5.65 -7.59
CA ASN A 84 -15.00 -5.68 -8.53
C ASN A 84 -16.22 -6.44 -7.99
N GLU A 85 -16.02 -7.33 -7.00
CA GLU A 85 -17.09 -8.08 -6.35
C GLU A 85 -17.82 -7.27 -5.26
N TYR A 86 -17.31 -6.05 -4.96
CA TYR A 86 -17.76 -5.23 -3.84
C TYR A 86 -18.37 -3.89 -4.26
N PHE A 87 -18.58 -3.65 -5.54
CA PHE A 87 -19.46 -2.56 -6.00
C PHE A 87 -20.90 -2.91 -5.63
N ASP A 88 -21.65 -1.93 -5.17
CA ASP A 88 -23.06 -2.17 -4.82
C ASP A 88 -23.97 -2.20 -6.05
N GLU A 89 -25.27 -2.45 -5.83
CA GLU A 89 -26.24 -2.56 -6.91
C GLU A 89 -26.41 -1.24 -7.68
N ASP A 90 -26.30 -0.10 -7.02
CA ASP A 90 -26.41 1.22 -7.64
C ASP A 90 -25.17 1.52 -8.48
N ASP A 91 -23.97 1.19 -8.01
CA ASP A 91 -22.73 1.28 -8.76
C ASP A 91 -22.78 0.41 -10.03
N ILE A 92 -23.21 -0.84 -9.86
CA ILE A 92 -23.35 -1.80 -10.99
C ILE A 92 -24.37 -1.28 -12.02
N ALA A 93 -25.49 -0.73 -11.57
CA ALA A 93 -26.51 -0.15 -12.44
C ALA A 93 -25.97 1.10 -13.18
N ALA A 94 -25.06 1.86 -12.57
CA ALA A 94 -24.36 2.98 -13.20
C ALA A 94 -23.22 2.53 -14.13
N GLY A 95 -22.94 1.22 -14.22
CA GLY A 95 -21.89 0.65 -15.08
C GLY A 95 -20.52 0.51 -14.40
N ASN A 96 -20.43 0.74 -13.09
CA ASN A 96 -19.21 0.59 -12.30
C ASN A 96 -19.04 -0.88 -11.87
N THR A 97 -18.50 -1.70 -12.76
CA THR A 97 -18.30 -3.14 -12.53
C THR A 97 -16.84 -3.53 -12.34
N LYS A 98 -15.93 -2.58 -12.52
CA LYS A 98 -14.47 -2.79 -12.38
C LYS A 98 -13.75 -1.45 -12.23
N VAL A 99 -12.52 -1.51 -11.71
CA VAL A 99 -11.60 -0.36 -11.78
C VAL A 99 -11.19 -0.13 -13.23
N ASP A 100 -11.44 1.08 -13.76
CA ASP A 100 -11.35 1.41 -15.19
C ASP A 100 -10.02 2.09 -15.59
N VAL A 101 -8.93 1.60 -15.03
CA VAL A 101 -7.56 1.94 -15.42
C VAL A 101 -6.69 0.70 -15.30
N ASP A 102 -5.53 0.69 -15.96
CA ASP A 102 -4.57 -0.39 -15.83
C ASP A 102 -3.85 -0.37 -14.46
N ALA A 103 -3.18 -1.47 -14.12
CA ALA A 103 -2.52 -1.63 -12.82
C ALA A 103 -1.39 -0.58 -12.57
N ASP A 104 -0.84 0.00 -13.62
CA ASP A 104 0.20 1.03 -13.53
C ASP A 104 -0.35 2.38 -13.07
N HIS A 105 -1.67 2.59 -13.18
CA HIS A 105 -2.38 3.78 -12.75
C HIS A 105 -3.21 3.55 -11.47
N ILE A 106 -3.06 2.40 -10.80
CA ILE A 106 -3.70 2.12 -9.51
C ILE A 106 -2.73 2.39 -8.38
N VAL A 107 -3.10 3.27 -7.46
CA VAL A 107 -2.36 3.59 -6.23
C VAL A 107 -3.28 3.47 -5.03
N ALA A 108 -2.71 3.27 -3.84
CA ALA A 108 -3.47 3.30 -2.60
C ALA A 108 -2.93 4.38 -1.67
N LEU A 109 -3.84 5.13 -1.04
CA LEU A 109 -3.54 6.18 -0.07
C LEU A 109 -4.36 5.95 1.21
N TRP A 110 -3.67 5.95 2.35
CA TRP A 110 -4.30 5.79 3.67
C TRP A 110 -3.77 6.82 4.66
N ASN A 111 -4.65 7.58 5.31
CA ASN A 111 -4.21 8.56 6.28
C ASN A 111 -3.67 7.90 7.56
N GLY A 112 -2.45 8.26 7.94
CA GLY A 112 -1.72 7.70 9.07
C GLY A 112 -2.44 7.90 10.41
N GLY A 113 -3.24 8.95 10.54
CA GLY A 113 -4.08 9.17 11.72
C GLY A 113 -5.11 8.08 11.98
N ASN A 114 -5.41 7.21 11.03
CA ASN A 114 -6.32 6.07 11.18
C ASN A 114 -5.63 4.77 11.58
N LEU A 115 -4.30 4.72 11.65
CA LEU A 115 -3.58 3.60 12.24
C LEU A 115 -3.43 3.87 13.75
N ARG A 116 -4.10 3.07 14.59
CA ARG A 116 -4.28 3.36 16.01
C ARG A 116 -3.47 2.49 16.95
N ALA A 117 -2.94 1.38 16.46
CA ALA A 117 -2.12 0.43 17.24
C ALA A 117 -0.99 -0.11 16.37
N ASP A 118 0.03 -0.64 17.04
CA ASP A 118 1.05 -1.47 16.43
C ASP A 118 0.60 -2.94 16.47
N ILE A 119 1.23 -3.80 15.67
CA ILE A 119 1.12 -5.25 15.78
C ILE A 119 2.50 -5.76 16.21
N ALA A 120 2.56 -6.46 17.35
CA ALA A 120 3.80 -7.04 17.84
C ALA A 120 4.24 -8.22 16.94
N GLU A 121 5.53 -8.54 16.97
CA GLU A 121 6.03 -9.82 16.48
C GLU A 121 5.34 -10.97 17.19
N GLY A 122 4.98 -12.02 16.46
CA GLY A 122 4.25 -13.18 16.95
C GLY A 122 2.90 -13.37 16.28
N LYS A 123 2.06 -14.19 16.91
CA LYS A 123 0.70 -14.45 16.44
C LYS A 123 -0.20 -13.23 16.63
N PHE A 124 -1.04 -12.98 15.67
CA PHE A 124 -2.05 -11.93 15.72
C PHE A 124 -3.31 -12.35 14.94
N GLY A 125 -4.41 -11.64 15.16
CA GLY A 125 -5.68 -11.95 14.51
C GLY A 125 -6.60 -10.75 14.35
N ALA A 126 -7.89 -11.04 14.28
CA ALA A 126 -8.93 -10.02 14.06
C ALA A 126 -8.96 -8.94 15.17
N ALA A 127 -8.56 -9.30 16.40
CA ALA A 127 -8.54 -8.37 17.52
C ALA A 127 -7.45 -7.30 17.35
N GLU A 128 -6.24 -7.70 16.93
CA GLU A 128 -5.12 -6.78 16.66
C GLU A 128 -5.46 -5.88 15.48
N LEU A 129 -6.01 -6.41 14.39
CA LEU A 129 -6.46 -5.59 13.25
C LEU A 129 -7.58 -4.62 13.65
N ALA A 130 -8.48 -5.02 14.54
CA ALA A 130 -9.50 -4.12 15.11
C ALA A 130 -8.87 -3.04 16.01
N GLY A 131 -7.78 -3.34 16.69
CA GLY A 131 -6.97 -2.37 17.43
C GLY A 131 -6.33 -1.34 16.50
N VAL A 132 -5.78 -1.79 15.36
CA VAL A 132 -5.20 -0.88 14.34
C VAL A 132 -6.26 0.01 13.72
N LEU A 133 -7.39 -0.53 13.31
CA LEU A 133 -8.51 0.21 12.72
C LEU A 133 -9.83 -0.11 13.45
N PRO A 134 -10.17 0.64 14.51
CA PRO A 134 -11.38 0.37 15.30
C PRO A 134 -12.68 0.74 14.58
N TYR A 135 -12.60 1.45 13.46
CA TYR A 135 -13.76 1.92 12.70
C TYR A 135 -14.06 0.98 11.52
N PRO A 136 -15.34 0.77 11.15
CA PRO A 136 -15.71 -0.05 10.00
C PRO A 136 -15.60 0.75 8.69
N ASN A 137 -14.41 1.32 8.43
CA ASN A 137 -14.16 2.05 7.19
C ASN A 137 -14.30 1.10 5.98
N LYS A 138 -15.02 1.57 4.97
CA LYS A 138 -15.13 0.89 3.68
C LYS A 138 -14.05 1.39 2.73
N ALA A 139 -13.60 0.53 1.83
CA ALA A 139 -12.75 0.95 0.72
C ALA A 139 -13.55 1.78 -0.29
N ALA A 140 -12.86 2.73 -0.90
CA ALA A 140 -13.40 3.56 -1.96
C ALA A 140 -12.40 3.68 -3.11
N VAL A 141 -12.92 3.85 -4.33
CA VAL A 141 -12.15 4.18 -5.53
C VAL A 141 -12.45 5.63 -5.88
N VAL A 142 -11.41 6.44 -6.02
CA VAL A 142 -11.53 7.83 -6.49
C VAL A 142 -10.67 8.01 -7.73
N TYR A 143 -11.27 8.39 -8.83
CA TYR A 143 -10.53 8.73 -10.05
C TYR A 143 -10.14 10.20 -10.02
N MET A 144 -8.84 10.47 -10.16
CA MET A 144 -8.30 11.83 -10.16
C MET A 144 -7.13 11.98 -11.11
N SER A 145 -6.88 13.19 -11.57
CA SER A 145 -5.68 13.49 -12.36
C SER A 145 -4.42 13.42 -11.48
N GLY A 146 -3.25 13.25 -12.11
CA GLY A 146 -1.99 13.31 -11.39
C GLY A 146 -1.78 14.66 -10.68
N ALA A 147 -2.23 15.77 -11.27
CA ALA A 147 -2.20 17.07 -10.62
C ALA A 147 -3.02 17.09 -9.31
N GLN A 148 -4.22 16.50 -9.33
CA GLN A 148 -5.05 16.34 -8.12
C GLN A 148 -4.42 15.38 -7.11
N LEU A 149 -3.78 14.30 -7.56
CA LEU A 149 -3.05 13.39 -6.69
C LEU A 149 -1.90 14.11 -5.97
N LEU A 150 -1.16 14.95 -6.69
CA LEU A 150 -0.08 15.74 -6.13
C LEU A 150 -0.59 16.79 -5.12
N GLU A 151 -1.69 17.47 -5.43
CA GLU A 151 -2.36 18.41 -4.50
C GLU A 151 -2.89 17.69 -3.27
N THR A 152 -3.43 16.47 -3.43
CA THR A 152 -3.89 15.63 -2.31
C THR A 152 -2.75 15.38 -1.30
N LEU A 153 -1.56 15.04 -1.78
CA LEU A 153 -0.39 14.80 -0.93
C LEU A 153 0.14 16.09 -0.29
N GLU A 154 0.12 17.22 -1.01
CA GLU A 154 0.48 18.54 -0.46
C GLU A 154 -0.46 18.90 0.70
N ALA A 155 -1.76 18.79 0.50
CA ALA A 155 -2.77 19.06 1.52
C ALA A 155 -2.65 18.11 2.72
N ALA A 156 -2.37 16.84 2.47
CA ALA A 156 -2.20 15.83 3.51
C ALA A 156 -0.95 16.07 4.38
N ALA A 157 0.09 16.65 3.81
CA ALA A 157 1.34 16.93 4.50
C ALA A 157 1.36 18.28 5.25
N GLN A 158 0.27 19.07 5.26
CA GLN A 158 0.24 20.43 5.78
C GLN A 158 0.67 20.57 7.25
N GLY A 159 0.45 19.54 8.07
CA GLY A 159 0.82 19.53 9.48
C GLY A 159 2.32 19.34 9.76
N LEU A 160 3.10 18.91 8.75
CA LEU A 160 4.54 18.72 8.91
C LEU A 160 5.32 20.05 8.94
N PRO A 161 6.44 20.13 9.69
CA PRO A 161 6.99 19.09 10.56
C PRO A 161 6.08 18.81 11.75
N TYR A 162 6.08 17.53 12.16
CA TYR A 162 5.25 17.10 13.29
C TYR A 162 5.69 17.77 14.60
N SER A 163 4.71 18.24 15.36
CA SER A 163 4.83 18.68 16.74
C SER A 163 3.53 18.34 17.48
N GLU A 164 3.53 18.44 18.79
CA GLU A 164 2.28 18.27 19.57
C GLU A 164 1.19 19.26 19.12
N ALA A 165 1.58 20.49 18.80
CA ALA A 165 0.65 21.53 18.32
C ALA A 165 0.09 21.22 16.91
N SER A 166 0.84 20.53 16.05
CA SER A 166 0.43 20.16 14.69
C SER A 166 -0.11 18.72 14.58
N ALA A 167 -0.08 17.95 15.66
CA ALA A 167 -0.46 16.53 15.66
C ALA A 167 -1.86 16.26 15.06
N GLY A 168 -2.82 17.15 15.31
CA GLY A 168 -4.15 17.09 14.70
C GLY A 168 -4.11 17.24 13.19
N ALA A 169 -3.38 18.23 12.67
CA ALA A 169 -3.22 18.45 11.24
C ALA A 169 -2.42 17.33 10.54
N CYS A 170 -1.47 16.69 11.25
CA CYS A 170 -0.70 15.56 10.74
C CYS A 170 -1.53 14.26 10.64
N ALA A 171 -2.75 14.20 11.19
CA ALA A 171 -3.60 13.01 11.07
C ALA A 171 -3.93 12.66 9.61
N SER A 172 -3.89 13.64 8.72
CA SER A 172 -4.14 13.47 7.28
C SER A 172 -2.93 12.95 6.49
N PHE A 173 -1.72 12.87 7.09
CA PHE A 173 -0.53 12.41 6.39
C PHE A 173 -0.71 11.03 5.76
N MET A 174 -0.37 10.87 4.47
CA MET A 174 -0.71 9.68 3.70
C MET A 174 0.42 8.65 3.69
N GLN A 175 0.09 7.43 4.13
CA GLN A 175 0.81 6.21 3.79
C GLN A 175 0.40 5.78 2.39
N VAL A 176 1.29 5.17 1.60
CA VAL A 176 1.04 4.93 0.18
C VAL A 176 1.51 3.57 -0.33
N SER A 177 0.84 3.06 -1.37
CA SER A 177 1.31 1.94 -2.20
C SER A 177 1.17 2.27 -3.68
N GLY A 178 2.13 1.78 -4.47
CA GLY A 178 2.22 2.09 -5.91
C GLY A 178 2.71 3.51 -6.20
N LEU A 179 3.18 4.24 -5.19
CA LEU A 179 3.60 5.64 -5.29
C LEU A 179 4.87 5.85 -4.48
N LYS A 180 5.79 6.67 -5.02
CA LYS A 180 6.94 7.15 -4.29
C LYS A 180 6.96 8.68 -4.32
N TYR A 181 7.05 9.32 -3.15
CA TYR A 181 7.02 10.76 -3.04
C TYR A 181 7.91 11.30 -1.92
N SER A 182 8.23 12.58 -2.02
CA SER A 182 8.98 13.30 -1.00
C SER A 182 8.23 14.55 -0.54
N VAL A 183 8.45 14.91 0.73
CA VAL A 183 7.92 16.12 1.36
C VAL A 183 9.07 16.95 1.90
N ASN A 184 9.22 18.17 1.43
CA ASN A 184 10.10 19.16 2.05
C ASN A 184 9.36 19.87 3.20
N ALA A 185 9.45 19.31 4.40
CA ALA A 185 8.84 19.87 5.60
C ALA A 185 9.57 21.15 6.11
N GLY A 186 10.73 21.49 5.55
CA GLY A 186 11.42 22.75 5.83
C GLY A 186 10.77 23.97 5.16
N LYS A 187 9.99 23.76 4.09
CA LYS A 187 9.17 24.80 3.47
C LYS A 187 7.84 24.96 4.20
N ALA A 188 7.36 26.19 4.30
CA ALA A 188 6.03 26.46 4.83
C ALA A 188 4.95 25.91 3.87
N PHE A 189 3.85 25.41 4.43
CA PHE A 189 2.67 25.11 3.64
C PHE A 189 2.02 26.40 3.14
N ASP A 190 1.76 26.49 1.84
CA ASP A 190 1.09 27.64 1.25
C ASP A 190 -0.42 27.55 1.51
N LYS A 191 -0.80 28.14 2.65
CA LYS A 191 -2.13 28.00 3.24
C LYS A 191 -3.16 28.87 2.52
N GLY A 192 -4.13 28.22 1.91
CA GLY A 192 -5.32 28.86 1.33
C GLY A 192 -6.47 29.01 2.32
N GLU A 193 -7.70 28.95 1.82
CA GLU A 193 -8.89 29.03 2.64
C GLU A 193 -9.00 27.85 3.62
N VAL A 194 -9.62 28.11 4.78
CA VAL A 194 -9.92 27.05 5.74
C VAL A 194 -10.95 26.10 5.13
N TYR A 195 -10.63 24.81 5.14
CA TYR A 195 -11.56 23.76 4.69
C TYR A 195 -12.37 23.21 5.86
N LYS A 196 -11.66 22.69 6.85
CA LYS A 196 -12.21 22.19 8.13
C LYS A 196 -11.09 22.35 9.16
N GLU A 197 -11.31 23.07 10.26
CA GLU A 197 -10.25 23.21 11.26
C GLU A 197 -9.73 21.83 11.73
N PRO A 198 -8.40 21.59 11.81
CA PRO A 198 -7.32 22.57 11.59
C PRO A 198 -6.81 22.63 10.12
N TRP A 199 -7.49 22.03 9.16
CA TRP A 199 -7.05 21.89 7.77
C TRP A 199 -7.49 23.04 6.88
N SER A 200 -6.60 23.36 5.94
CA SER A 200 -6.84 24.35 4.87
C SER A 200 -6.59 23.74 3.50
N LYS A 201 -7.17 24.31 2.48
CA LYS A 201 -6.80 24.00 1.09
C LYS A 201 -5.39 24.53 0.82
N ALA A 202 -4.69 23.92 -0.12
CA ALA A 202 -3.44 24.45 -0.62
C ALA A 202 -3.70 25.56 -1.66
N ASN A 203 -2.98 26.69 -1.56
CA ASN A 203 -2.95 27.67 -2.64
C ASN A 203 -2.05 27.22 -3.79
N SER A 204 -0.95 26.53 -3.45
CA SER A 204 -0.01 25.99 -4.42
C SER A 204 0.64 24.71 -3.88
N VAL A 205 1.13 23.89 -4.79
CA VAL A 205 1.96 22.72 -4.47
C VAL A 205 3.42 23.14 -4.53
N GLN A 206 4.11 23.08 -3.40
CA GLN A 206 5.50 23.51 -3.33
C GLN A 206 6.39 22.66 -2.40
N ARG A 207 5.80 21.77 -1.61
CA ARG A 207 6.49 20.93 -0.62
C ARG A 207 6.61 19.49 -1.07
N VAL A 208 5.63 19.00 -1.85
CA VAL A 208 5.53 17.61 -2.28
C VAL A 208 6.04 17.46 -3.72
N SER A 209 6.76 16.39 -3.94
CA SER A 209 7.15 15.91 -5.27
C SER A 209 6.89 14.43 -5.38
N ILE A 210 6.17 13.99 -6.42
CA ILE A 210 6.01 12.57 -6.74
C ILE A 210 7.19 12.14 -7.60
N GLU A 211 7.94 11.15 -7.11
CA GLU A 211 9.13 10.64 -7.80
C GLU A 211 8.75 9.63 -8.88
N SER A 212 7.82 8.72 -8.54
CA SER A 212 7.35 7.70 -9.48
C SER A 212 5.99 7.15 -9.07
N VAL A 213 5.26 6.61 -10.04
CA VAL A 213 4.04 5.82 -9.84
C VAL A 213 4.26 4.44 -10.46
N ASN A 214 4.17 3.40 -9.66
CA ASN A 214 4.40 2.01 -10.06
C ASN A 214 5.73 1.80 -10.83
N GLY A 215 6.78 2.54 -10.39
CA GLY A 215 8.11 2.50 -11.00
C GLY A 215 8.25 3.25 -12.34
N LYS A 216 7.19 3.96 -12.77
CA LYS A 216 7.19 4.81 -13.96
C LYS A 216 7.29 6.28 -13.57
N ALA A 217 7.74 7.12 -14.51
CA ALA A 217 7.72 8.56 -14.33
C ALA A 217 6.30 9.05 -14.04
N PHE A 218 6.17 9.98 -13.09
CA PHE A 218 4.90 10.59 -12.77
C PHE A 218 4.36 11.44 -13.94
N ASP A 219 3.08 11.28 -14.25
CA ASP A 219 2.38 12.10 -15.24
C ASP A 219 1.23 12.86 -14.56
N ALA A 220 1.35 14.18 -14.49
CA ALA A 220 0.34 15.04 -13.88
C ALA A 220 -0.99 15.09 -14.66
N ALA A 221 -0.99 14.72 -15.94
CA ALA A 221 -2.16 14.71 -16.81
C ALA A 221 -2.88 13.35 -16.83
N ALA A 222 -2.19 12.28 -16.44
CA ALA A 222 -2.78 10.94 -16.42
C ALA A 222 -3.91 10.84 -15.37
N THR A 223 -4.85 9.93 -15.60
CA THR A 223 -5.88 9.57 -14.62
C THR A 223 -5.42 8.40 -13.78
N TYR A 224 -5.50 8.53 -12.48
CA TYR A 224 -5.20 7.49 -11.50
C TYR A 224 -6.46 7.07 -10.76
N ALA A 225 -6.60 5.76 -10.51
CA ALA A 225 -7.55 5.23 -9.55
C ALA A 225 -6.86 5.17 -8.18
N VAL A 226 -7.33 5.96 -7.25
CA VAL A 226 -6.81 6.02 -5.88
C VAL A 226 -7.72 5.20 -4.98
N ILE A 227 -7.17 4.14 -4.40
CA ILE A 227 -7.88 3.30 -3.43
C ILE A 227 -7.65 3.90 -2.05
N THR A 228 -8.74 4.18 -1.36
CA THR A 228 -8.70 4.89 -0.08
C THR A 228 -9.89 4.53 0.81
N SER A 229 -10.17 5.30 1.87
CA SER A 229 -11.32 5.11 2.74
C SER A 229 -12.55 5.90 2.26
N ASN A 230 -13.74 5.41 2.64
CA ASN A 230 -15.00 6.17 2.52
C ASN A 230 -14.92 7.52 3.26
N ALA A 231 -14.11 7.64 4.30
CA ALA A 231 -13.90 8.89 5.02
C ALA A 231 -13.18 9.93 4.15
N ASN A 232 -12.10 9.53 3.47
CA ASN A 232 -11.39 10.40 2.53
C ASN A 232 -12.27 10.75 1.32
N PHE A 233 -12.98 9.77 0.77
CA PHE A 233 -13.95 9.97 -0.32
C PHE A 233 -14.95 11.09 0.02
N ASN A 234 -15.48 11.10 1.24
CA ASN A 234 -16.42 12.11 1.73
C ASN A 234 -15.76 13.41 2.22
N GLY A 235 -14.45 13.58 2.01
CA GLY A 235 -13.73 14.80 2.35
C GLY A 235 -13.46 14.97 3.84
N MET A 236 -13.18 13.90 4.59
CA MET A 236 -12.74 14.01 5.97
C MET A 236 -11.33 14.58 6.04
N ASP A 237 -10.98 15.21 7.15
CA ASP A 237 -9.67 15.84 7.39
C ASP A 237 -9.32 16.84 6.26
N SER A 238 -8.14 16.73 5.65
CA SER A 238 -7.70 17.54 4.51
C SER A 238 -8.17 17.03 3.13
N SER A 239 -9.12 16.07 3.10
CA SER A 239 -9.46 15.32 1.89
C SER A 239 -10.43 16.05 0.93
N TYR A 240 -10.33 17.37 0.83
CA TYR A 240 -11.17 18.18 -0.08
C TYR A 240 -10.95 17.81 -1.56
N VAL A 241 -9.73 17.43 -1.93
CA VAL A 241 -9.42 17.03 -3.32
C VAL A 241 -10.08 15.70 -3.64
N PHE A 242 -10.04 14.72 -2.71
CA PHE A 242 -10.76 13.45 -2.87
C PHE A 242 -12.24 13.68 -3.10
N LYS A 243 -12.87 14.51 -2.25
CA LYS A 243 -14.28 14.81 -2.38
C LYS A 243 -14.62 15.47 -3.72
N ALA A 244 -13.85 16.49 -4.10
CA ALA A 244 -14.07 17.18 -5.38
C ALA A 244 -13.86 16.26 -6.60
N ALA A 245 -12.85 15.38 -6.55
CA ALA A 245 -12.59 14.41 -7.61
C ALA A 245 -13.71 13.35 -7.70
N ALA A 246 -14.18 12.87 -6.55
CA ALA A 246 -15.28 11.91 -6.50
C ALA A 246 -16.59 12.50 -7.04
N GLU A 247 -16.92 13.74 -6.67
CA GLU A 247 -18.09 14.46 -7.18
C GLU A 247 -18.02 14.77 -8.68
N ALA A 248 -16.82 14.92 -9.22
CA ALA A 248 -16.58 15.20 -10.64
C ALA A 248 -16.55 13.95 -11.53
N ASN A 249 -16.45 12.76 -10.96
CA ASN A 249 -16.33 11.52 -11.71
C ASN A 249 -17.27 10.45 -11.15
N GLU A 250 -18.36 10.19 -11.87
CA GLU A 250 -19.41 9.23 -11.52
C GLU A 250 -18.93 7.77 -11.42
N LYS A 251 -17.73 7.46 -11.92
CA LYS A 251 -17.09 6.15 -11.73
C LYS A 251 -16.41 6.01 -10.37
N SER A 252 -16.28 7.09 -9.60
CA SER A 252 -15.77 7.03 -8.24
C SER A 252 -16.86 6.46 -7.32
N ALA A 253 -16.50 5.48 -6.50
CA ALA A 253 -17.46 4.71 -5.72
C ALA A 253 -16.93 4.33 -4.34
N ILE A 254 -17.84 4.19 -3.37
CA ILE A 254 -17.57 3.58 -2.08
C ILE A 254 -18.04 2.13 -2.14
N THR A 255 -17.13 1.19 -2.04
CA THR A 255 -17.46 -0.24 -2.10
C THR A 255 -18.13 -0.71 -0.82
N THR A 256 -18.70 -1.92 -0.85
CA THR A 256 -19.23 -2.58 0.36
C THR A 256 -18.13 -3.21 1.22
N ALA A 257 -16.89 -3.34 0.70
CA ALA A 257 -15.77 -3.98 1.37
C ALA A 257 -15.27 -3.18 2.58
N VAL A 258 -15.17 -3.83 3.73
CA VAL A 258 -14.56 -3.27 4.95
C VAL A 258 -13.05 -3.39 4.85
N VAL A 259 -12.32 -2.31 5.14
CA VAL A 259 -10.86 -2.25 4.95
C VAL A 259 -10.11 -3.30 5.80
N ARG A 260 -10.55 -3.56 7.02
CA ARG A 260 -9.92 -4.62 7.85
C ARG A 260 -10.02 -6.00 7.19
N ASP A 261 -11.15 -6.28 6.56
CA ASP A 261 -11.37 -7.57 5.88
C ASP A 261 -10.51 -7.66 4.62
N ILE A 262 -10.27 -6.54 3.93
CA ILE A 262 -9.32 -6.47 2.81
C ILE A 262 -7.89 -6.76 3.28
N VAL A 263 -7.46 -6.17 4.39
CA VAL A 263 -6.12 -6.42 4.95
C VAL A 263 -5.99 -7.87 5.37
N TRP A 264 -7.04 -8.45 5.97
CA TRP A 264 -7.05 -9.86 6.30
C TRP A 264 -6.95 -10.74 5.06
N MET A 265 -7.77 -10.49 4.02
CA MET A 265 -7.70 -11.22 2.75
C MET A 265 -6.32 -11.15 2.11
N TYR A 266 -5.65 -10.00 2.18
CA TYR A 266 -4.30 -9.84 1.66
C TYR A 266 -3.29 -10.68 2.43
N ILE A 267 -3.38 -10.71 3.78
CA ILE A 267 -2.51 -11.52 4.64
C ILE A 267 -2.73 -13.01 4.36
N ASP A 268 -3.98 -13.45 4.24
CA ASP A 268 -4.32 -14.83 3.95
C ASP A 268 -3.90 -15.26 2.54
N GLU A 269 -4.32 -14.52 1.51
CA GLU A 269 -4.19 -14.96 0.12
C GLU A 269 -2.83 -14.64 -0.52
N GLN A 270 -2.17 -13.56 -0.09
CA GLN A 270 -0.90 -13.13 -0.69
C GLN A 270 0.31 -13.39 0.19
N LEU A 271 0.11 -13.42 1.50
CA LEU A 271 1.18 -13.62 2.46
C LEU A 271 1.10 -14.98 3.15
N GLU A 272 0.10 -15.83 2.78
CA GLU A 272 -0.08 -17.17 3.33
C GLU A 272 -0.11 -17.16 4.88
N ASN A 273 -0.77 -16.15 5.45
CA ASN A 273 -0.87 -15.86 6.88
C ASN A 273 0.46 -15.52 7.58
N ILE A 274 1.51 -15.14 6.81
CA ILE A 274 2.82 -14.81 7.36
C ILE A 274 3.27 -13.43 6.87
N VAL A 275 3.29 -12.46 7.78
CA VAL A 275 3.91 -11.15 7.53
C VAL A 275 5.39 -11.25 7.84
N GLY A 276 6.20 -11.30 6.77
CA GLY A 276 7.64 -11.59 6.86
C GLY A 276 8.52 -10.35 6.70
N GLU A 277 9.81 -10.64 6.45
CA GLU A 277 10.91 -9.68 6.31
C GLU A 277 10.67 -8.55 5.28
N ALA A 278 9.75 -8.72 4.34
CA ALA A 278 9.35 -7.64 3.42
C ALA A 278 8.84 -6.39 4.15
N TYR A 279 8.33 -6.58 5.37
CA TYR A 279 7.81 -5.52 6.23
C TYR A 279 8.69 -5.28 7.48
N ALA A 280 9.95 -5.72 7.50
CA ALA A 280 10.87 -5.47 8.62
C ALA A 280 11.18 -3.98 8.84
N ALA A 281 11.06 -3.18 7.79
CA ALA A 281 11.28 -1.73 7.81
C ALA A 281 10.40 -1.04 6.76
N PRO A 282 10.19 0.28 6.86
CA PRO A 282 9.58 1.07 5.81
C PRO A 282 10.27 0.88 4.47
N GLN A 283 9.52 0.85 3.38
CA GLN A 283 10.01 0.45 2.05
C GLN A 283 10.64 1.59 1.24
N GLY A 284 10.76 2.78 1.82
CA GLY A 284 11.36 3.96 1.17
C GLY A 284 10.45 4.59 0.12
N ARG A 285 9.15 4.52 0.33
CA ARG A 285 8.13 5.14 -0.53
C ARG A 285 7.94 6.62 -0.23
N ILE A 286 8.23 7.02 1.02
CA ILE A 286 7.99 8.37 1.51
C ILE A 286 9.26 8.94 2.13
N THR A 287 9.74 10.06 1.60
CA THR A 287 10.88 10.78 2.15
C THR A 287 10.41 12.11 2.74
N VAL A 288 10.61 12.34 4.03
CA VAL A 288 10.34 13.62 4.68
C VAL A 288 11.65 14.29 5.05
N THR A 289 11.92 15.49 4.50
CA THR A 289 13.10 16.29 4.79
C THR A 289 12.72 17.52 5.59
N ALA A 290 13.52 17.85 6.62
CA ALA A 290 13.28 19.00 7.50
C ALA A 290 14.11 20.23 7.10
N THR A 291 15.01 20.11 6.13
CA THR A 291 15.87 21.21 5.66
C THR A 291 15.41 21.74 4.31
N GLU A 292 15.57 23.06 4.08
CA GLU A 292 15.47 23.59 2.72
C GLU A 292 16.56 22.93 1.87
N GLN A 293 16.18 21.90 1.12
CA GLN A 293 17.03 21.37 0.08
C GLN A 293 16.94 22.36 -1.08
N PRO A 294 18.05 22.93 -1.58
CA PRO A 294 18.01 23.73 -2.78
C PRO A 294 17.27 22.94 -3.84
N ALA A 295 16.27 23.54 -4.48
CA ALA A 295 15.53 22.89 -5.57
C ALA A 295 16.56 22.31 -6.53
N ALA A 296 16.55 20.99 -6.71
CA ALA A 296 17.33 20.37 -7.75
C ALA A 296 16.97 21.10 -9.06
N PRO A 297 17.95 21.59 -9.84
CA PRO A 297 17.62 22.28 -11.08
C PRO A 297 16.74 21.34 -11.88
N ILE A 298 15.58 21.85 -12.33
CA ILE A 298 14.73 21.16 -13.29
C ILE A 298 15.62 20.97 -14.52
N GLN A 299 16.21 19.79 -14.66
CA GLN A 299 16.88 19.45 -15.89
C GLN A 299 15.77 19.35 -16.94
N PRO A 300 15.82 20.19 -18.00
CA PRO A 300 14.93 20.01 -19.12
C PRO A 300 15.11 18.58 -19.62
N ALA A 301 14.00 17.88 -19.86
CA ALA A 301 14.00 16.54 -20.41
C ALA A 301 15.00 16.48 -21.57
N LYS A 302 16.09 15.72 -21.37
CA LYS A 302 17.08 15.48 -22.43
C LYS A 302 16.33 14.77 -23.56
N PRO A 303 16.41 15.26 -24.80
CA PRO A 303 15.84 14.56 -25.92
C PRO A 303 16.38 13.12 -25.95
N ALA A 304 15.52 12.15 -26.20
CA ALA A 304 15.92 10.78 -26.42
C ALA A 304 16.94 10.74 -27.56
N ASP A 305 18.18 10.48 -27.23
CA ASP A 305 19.23 10.20 -28.22
C ASP A 305 19.66 8.75 -28.09
N SER A 306 19.42 8.12 -29.19
CA SER A 306 19.98 6.91 -29.79
C SER A 306 21.04 6.11 -29.01
N GLY A 307 20.72 4.85 -28.76
CA GLY A 307 21.62 3.74 -29.09
C GLY A 307 22.79 3.48 -28.13
N GLU A 308 22.51 3.16 -26.86
CA GLU A 308 23.47 2.35 -26.11
C GLU A 308 22.97 0.92 -25.97
N VAL A 309 23.76 -0.01 -26.50
CA VAL A 309 23.57 -1.45 -26.36
C VAL A 309 23.81 -1.80 -24.90
N PHE A 310 22.73 -2.00 -24.15
CA PHE A 310 22.81 -2.42 -22.76
C PHE A 310 23.33 -3.85 -22.69
N GLN A 311 24.53 -4.03 -22.12
CA GLN A 311 25.12 -5.34 -21.87
C GLN A 311 24.36 -6.02 -20.70
N CYS A 312 23.83 -7.22 -20.94
CA CYS A 312 23.39 -8.11 -19.88
C CYS A 312 24.58 -8.44 -18.98
N SER A 313 24.44 -8.27 -17.66
CA SER A 313 25.45 -8.69 -16.71
C SER A 313 25.11 -10.08 -16.13
N GLU A 314 26.14 -10.84 -15.71
CA GLU A 314 25.95 -12.09 -14.97
C GLU A 314 26.09 -11.83 -13.46
N TYR A 315 25.29 -12.53 -12.67
CA TYR A 315 25.37 -12.54 -11.22
C TYR A 315 25.54 -13.97 -10.72
N ILE A 316 26.47 -14.20 -9.79
CA ILE A 316 26.66 -15.49 -9.15
C ILE A 316 26.01 -15.45 -7.79
N VAL A 317 25.03 -16.33 -7.56
CA VAL A 317 24.30 -16.42 -6.30
C VAL A 317 25.24 -16.78 -5.16
N VAL A 318 25.19 -15.98 -4.08
CA VAL A 318 25.94 -16.23 -2.85
C VAL A 318 25.01 -16.64 -1.72
N ARG A 319 25.58 -17.17 -0.62
CA ARG A 319 24.79 -17.60 0.54
C ARG A 319 23.97 -16.46 1.12
N GLY A 320 22.66 -16.67 1.25
CA GLY A 320 21.71 -15.69 1.77
C GLY A 320 21.06 -14.80 0.71
N ASP A 321 21.35 -15.02 -0.59
CA ASP A 321 20.68 -14.36 -1.69
C ASP A 321 19.26 -14.93 -1.92
N SER A 322 18.40 -14.05 -2.38
CA SER A 322 17.13 -14.36 -3.04
C SER A 322 17.02 -13.50 -4.30
N LEU A 323 16.14 -13.86 -5.23
CA LEU A 323 15.92 -13.02 -6.42
C LEU A 323 15.54 -11.59 -6.05
N TRP A 324 14.80 -11.39 -4.96
CA TRP A 324 14.45 -10.09 -4.42
C TRP A 324 15.70 -9.30 -3.96
N LYS A 325 16.58 -9.92 -3.16
CA LYS A 325 17.82 -9.27 -2.67
C LYS A 325 18.76 -8.93 -3.83
N ILE A 326 18.86 -9.84 -4.80
CA ILE A 326 19.68 -9.61 -6.00
C ILE A 326 19.10 -8.43 -6.81
N ALA A 327 17.77 -8.38 -7.01
CA ALA A 327 17.12 -7.28 -7.70
C ALA A 327 17.30 -5.94 -6.96
N SER A 328 17.18 -5.94 -5.64
CA SER A 328 17.48 -4.75 -4.82
C SER A 328 18.92 -4.26 -5.03
N LYS A 329 19.87 -5.19 -5.08
CA LYS A 329 21.31 -4.88 -5.24
C LYS A 329 21.65 -4.36 -6.64
N VAL A 330 21.05 -4.93 -7.70
CA VAL A 330 21.42 -4.64 -9.09
C VAL A 330 20.56 -3.57 -9.75
N TYR A 331 19.30 -3.43 -9.31
CA TYR A 331 18.34 -2.46 -9.85
C TYR A 331 17.93 -1.37 -8.86
N GLY A 332 18.41 -1.47 -7.61
CA GLY A 332 17.95 -0.59 -6.52
C GLY A 332 16.54 -0.89 -6.01
N SER A 333 15.87 -1.94 -6.52
CA SER A 333 14.52 -2.32 -6.12
C SER A 333 14.31 -3.83 -6.16
N GLY A 334 13.94 -4.41 -5.02
CA GLY A 334 13.62 -5.83 -4.90
C GLY A 334 12.40 -6.25 -5.73
N SER A 335 11.43 -5.37 -5.91
CA SER A 335 10.23 -5.64 -6.71
C SER A 335 10.52 -5.99 -8.19
N LEU A 336 11.73 -5.69 -8.67
CA LEU A 336 12.18 -6.04 -10.02
C LEU A 336 12.70 -7.48 -10.14
N TRP A 337 12.61 -8.29 -9.09
CA TRP A 337 13.03 -9.70 -9.11
C TRP A 337 12.42 -10.51 -10.26
N GLY A 338 11.20 -10.19 -10.64
CA GLY A 338 10.51 -10.83 -11.75
C GLY A 338 11.21 -10.62 -13.12
N LYS A 339 12.01 -9.56 -13.31
CA LYS A 339 12.86 -9.39 -14.51
C LYS A 339 13.95 -10.44 -14.53
N ILE A 340 14.64 -10.65 -13.39
CA ILE A 340 15.68 -11.67 -13.26
C ILE A 340 15.07 -13.06 -13.48
N PHE A 341 13.95 -13.36 -12.85
CA PHE A 341 13.26 -14.65 -12.98
C PHE A 341 12.91 -14.97 -14.45
N ARG A 342 12.29 -14.01 -15.17
CA ARG A 342 11.94 -14.20 -16.60
C ARG A 342 13.16 -14.37 -17.51
N ALA A 343 14.27 -13.72 -17.19
CA ALA A 343 15.53 -13.84 -17.96
C ALA A 343 16.26 -15.15 -17.69
N ASN A 344 15.83 -15.94 -16.70
CA ASN A 344 16.47 -17.18 -16.24
C ASN A 344 15.49 -18.35 -16.27
N PRO A 345 15.07 -18.83 -17.47
CA PRO A 345 14.04 -19.87 -17.60
C PRO A 345 14.45 -21.24 -17.00
N GLN A 346 15.72 -21.41 -16.63
CA GLN A 346 16.20 -22.55 -15.88
C GLN A 346 15.69 -22.56 -14.42
N ILE A 347 15.30 -21.43 -13.85
CA ILE A 347 14.67 -21.33 -12.53
C ILE A 347 13.20 -21.69 -12.70
N LYS A 348 12.80 -22.81 -12.12
CA LYS A 348 11.40 -23.29 -12.18
C LYS A 348 10.54 -22.74 -11.06
N ASP A 349 11.17 -22.41 -9.95
CA ASP A 349 10.54 -21.84 -8.75
C ASP A 349 11.35 -20.59 -8.32
N ALA A 350 10.71 -19.44 -8.25
CA ALA A 350 11.35 -18.18 -7.92
C ALA A 350 11.91 -18.13 -6.50
N SER A 351 11.43 -18.99 -5.60
CA SER A 351 11.93 -19.15 -4.24
C SER A 351 13.19 -20.02 -4.15
N MET A 352 13.51 -20.76 -5.23
CA MET A 352 14.62 -21.72 -5.24
C MET A 352 15.75 -21.29 -6.16
N ILE A 353 16.76 -20.63 -5.61
CA ILE A 353 18.05 -20.38 -6.25
C ILE A 353 19.19 -20.95 -5.40
N TYR A 354 20.27 -21.37 -6.03
CA TYR A 354 21.34 -22.12 -5.37
C TYR A 354 22.65 -21.35 -5.38
N VAL A 355 23.40 -21.43 -4.28
CA VAL A 355 24.73 -20.81 -4.18
C VAL A 355 25.62 -21.32 -5.31
N GLY A 356 26.28 -20.39 -6.02
CA GLY A 356 27.08 -20.67 -7.21
C GLY A 356 26.29 -20.68 -8.53
N GLN A 357 24.97 -20.60 -8.49
CA GLN A 357 24.11 -20.47 -9.69
C GLN A 357 24.39 -19.15 -10.40
N LYS A 358 24.61 -19.22 -11.72
CA LYS A 358 24.75 -18.04 -12.57
C LYS A 358 23.38 -17.56 -13.03
N LEU A 359 23.10 -16.30 -12.82
CA LEU A 359 21.88 -15.62 -13.25
C LEU A 359 22.22 -14.56 -14.30
N VAL A 360 21.42 -14.52 -15.34
CA VAL A 360 21.41 -13.41 -16.30
C VAL A 360 20.66 -12.24 -15.67
N ILE A 361 21.30 -11.09 -15.61
CA ILE A 361 20.72 -9.85 -15.11
C ILE A 361 20.42 -8.96 -16.32
N PRO A 362 19.15 -8.86 -16.75
CA PRO A 362 18.78 -7.94 -17.83
C PRO A 362 19.09 -6.49 -17.44
N ALA A 363 19.37 -5.66 -18.41
CA ALA A 363 19.46 -4.22 -18.18
C ALA A 363 18.13 -3.64 -17.64
N ASN A 364 18.23 -2.55 -16.90
CA ASN A 364 17.06 -1.93 -16.23
C ASN A 364 16.14 -1.23 -17.25
#